data_700792a3882385fb04d7b42f2a6be816
#
_entry.id   700792a3882385fb04d7b42f2a6be816
#
_cell.length_a   1.000
_cell.length_b   1.000
_cell.length_c   1.000
_cell.angle_alpha   90.00
_cell.angle_beta   90.00
_cell.angle_gamma   90.00
#
_symmetry.space_group_name_H-M   'P 1'
#
loop_
_entity.id
_entity.type
_entity.pdbx_description
1 polymer ?
#
loop_
_entity_poly.entity_id
_entity_poly.type
_entity_poly.pdbx_seq_one_letter_code
_entity_poly.pdbx_strand_id
1 'polypeptide(L)'
;MKTGLGGRIRYRTTTSIALTAALALPLVLSGCEDHSPVAAPTSTLPAKDPTAASPAADPQPTIPAYETELDLSPEETEAVEGALVAFEGFFRSVNSAYSGNFETADDFPKFASGDALESIKGDAQVVKDGTYQFAGNISPSKIAIDDVKSADGSKDVNIVSVNFCFDLTEWSLHPTDEADTTSNSDFVTMEHTIEKTSSGWRVAEQSLKEKRC
;
A
#
# COMPACT_ATOMS: atom_id res chain seq x y z
N MET A 1 -10.83 33.90 -29.38
CA MET A 1 -11.06 34.35 -28.01
C MET A 1 -10.22 33.43 -27.11
N LYS A 2 -9.21 34.04 -26.44
CA LYS A 2 -8.28 33.35 -25.55
C LYS A 2 -8.89 33.31 -24.15
N THR A 3 -8.97 32.17 -23.51
CA THR A 3 -9.04 32.12 -22.06
C THR A 3 -8.18 30.94 -21.58
N GLY A 4 -7.00 31.30 -21.08
CA GLY A 4 -6.13 30.40 -20.33
C GLY A 4 -6.58 30.39 -18.88
N LEU A 5 -6.62 29.20 -18.30
CA LEU A 5 -6.67 29.00 -16.85
C LEU A 5 -5.55 28.03 -16.48
N GLY A 6 -4.37 28.62 -16.27
CA GLY A 6 -3.26 27.96 -15.62
C GLY A 6 -3.31 28.22 -14.13
N GLY A 7 -3.91 27.34 -13.37
CA GLY A 7 -3.85 27.34 -11.91
C GLY A 7 -2.59 26.61 -11.43
N ARG A 8 -1.49 27.34 -11.20
CA ARG A 8 -0.31 26.81 -10.49
C ARG A 8 -0.62 26.81 -9.00
N ILE A 9 -0.84 25.66 -8.45
CA ILE A 9 -0.88 25.47 -6.97
C ILE A 9 0.57 25.55 -6.49
N ARG A 10 0.91 26.70 -5.88
CA ARG A 10 2.20 26.88 -5.20
C ARG A 10 2.03 26.41 -3.76
N TYR A 11 2.61 25.28 -3.42
CA TYR A 11 2.82 24.93 -2.02
C TYR A 11 3.85 25.87 -1.39
N ARG A 12 3.40 26.61 -0.39
CA ARG A 12 4.29 27.41 0.46
C ARG A 12 4.92 26.50 1.50
N THR A 13 6.22 26.30 1.37
CA THR A 13 7.07 25.80 2.45
C THR A 13 7.05 26.77 3.62
N THR A 14 6.56 26.35 4.75
CA THR A 14 6.80 27.01 6.04
C THR A 14 7.76 26.18 6.85
N THR A 15 8.94 26.78 6.99
CA THR A 15 10.06 26.37 7.85
C THR A 15 9.74 26.67 9.32
N SER A 16 10.39 25.90 10.23
CA SER A 16 10.69 26.15 11.64
C SER A 16 9.73 25.48 12.64
N ILE A 17 10.19 24.82 13.69
CA ILE A 17 11.12 25.26 14.74
C ILE A 17 11.54 24.01 15.52
N ALA A 18 12.83 23.92 15.79
CA ALA A 18 13.45 23.00 16.73
C ALA A 18 13.00 23.34 18.17
N LEU A 19 12.61 22.34 18.93
CA LEU A 19 12.60 22.43 20.39
C LEU A 19 13.22 21.16 20.98
N THR A 20 14.47 21.31 21.41
CA THR A 20 15.21 20.41 22.29
C THR A 20 14.61 20.45 23.70
N ALA A 21 14.23 19.28 24.22
CA ALA A 21 14.08 19.11 25.66
C ALA A 21 14.68 17.76 26.05
N ALA A 22 15.85 17.84 26.66
CA ALA A 22 16.49 16.78 27.41
C ALA A 22 15.81 16.65 28.76
N LEU A 23 15.45 15.45 29.20
CA LEU A 23 15.23 15.14 30.62
C LEU A 23 15.53 13.67 30.93
N ALA A 24 16.46 13.58 31.81
CA ALA A 24 17.12 12.57 32.59
C ALA A 24 16.33 11.34 33.06
N LEU A 25 17.10 10.23 33.16
CA LEU A 25 16.82 8.99 33.89
C LEU A 25 16.49 9.21 35.38
N PRO A 26 15.88 8.19 36.04
CA PRO A 26 16.74 7.32 36.84
C PRO A 26 16.48 5.81 36.70
N LEU A 27 17.58 5.07 36.81
CA LEU A 27 17.71 3.67 37.15
C LEU A 27 17.16 3.37 38.55
N VAL A 28 16.39 2.30 38.67
CA VAL A 28 16.22 1.62 39.96
C VAL A 28 16.49 0.13 39.75
N LEU A 29 17.63 -0.27 40.26
CA LEU A 29 17.98 -1.66 40.56
C LEU A 29 17.41 -2.03 41.91
N SER A 30 16.80 -3.18 42.03
CA SER A 30 16.79 -4.07 43.23
C SER A 30 16.00 -5.31 42.84
N GLY A 31 16.38 -6.52 43.08
CA GLY A 31 17.30 -7.12 44.00
C GLY A 31 16.81 -8.57 44.18
N CYS A 32 17.72 -9.46 44.23
CA CYS A 32 17.59 -10.92 44.42
C CYS A 32 16.68 -11.29 45.60
N GLU A 33 16.08 -12.49 45.56
CA GLU A 33 16.43 -13.56 46.48
C GLU A 33 15.78 -14.91 46.15
N ASP A 34 16.63 -15.90 46.21
CA ASP A 34 16.37 -17.34 46.22
C ASP A 34 15.34 -17.79 47.25
N HIS A 35 14.62 -18.85 46.94
CA HIS A 35 14.50 -20.06 47.78
C HIS A 35 13.73 -21.15 47.02
N SER A 36 14.45 -22.23 46.67
CA SER A 36 13.86 -23.55 46.47
C SER A 36 13.43 -24.16 47.81
N PRO A 37 12.43 -25.07 47.86
CA PRO A 37 12.78 -26.46 47.70
C PRO A 37 11.78 -27.33 46.89
N VAL A 38 12.36 -28.27 46.26
CA VAL A 38 11.96 -29.52 45.65
C VAL A 38 10.69 -30.16 46.20
N ALA A 39 9.76 -30.50 45.32
CA ALA A 39 8.88 -31.65 45.44
C ALA A 39 8.76 -32.36 44.10
N ALA A 40 8.97 -33.66 44.12
CA ALA A 40 9.12 -34.57 43.02
C ALA A 40 7.85 -34.75 42.16
N PRO A 41 8.01 -35.28 40.93
CA PRO A 41 7.03 -35.19 39.87
C PRO A 41 6.03 -36.34 39.93
N THR A 42 4.77 -36.03 39.89
CA THR A 42 3.75 -36.95 39.39
C THR A 42 3.56 -36.68 37.90
N SER A 43 4.03 -37.61 37.08
CA SER A 43 3.77 -37.62 35.65
C SER A 43 2.29 -37.87 35.40
N THR A 44 1.56 -36.80 35.13
CA THR A 44 0.33 -36.88 34.37
C THR A 44 0.62 -36.24 33.03
N LEU A 45 0.63 -37.05 31.99
CA LEU A 45 0.65 -36.57 30.59
C LEU A 45 -0.50 -35.58 30.41
N PRO A 46 -0.23 -34.33 30.05
CA PRO A 46 -1.33 -33.44 29.64
C PRO A 46 -1.96 -34.04 28.40
N ALA A 47 -3.28 -34.14 28.43
CA ALA A 47 -4.05 -34.34 27.22
C ALA A 47 -3.59 -33.28 26.18
N LYS A 48 -3.29 -33.73 25.00
CA LYS A 48 -2.94 -32.90 23.85
C LYS A 48 -4.08 -31.90 23.65
N ASP A 49 -3.88 -30.66 24.06
CA ASP A 49 -4.78 -29.56 23.77
C ASP A 49 -4.99 -29.52 22.25
N PRO A 50 -6.23 -29.37 21.78
CA PRO A 50 -6.45 -29.15 20.39
C PRO A 50 -5.63 -27.92 19.98
N THR A 51 -4.67 -28.15 19.10
CA THR A 51 -3.77 -27.17 18.49
C THR A 51 -4.52 -25.88 18.31
N ALA A 52 -4.14 -24.85 19.07
CA ALA A 52 -4.57 -23.50 18.75
C ALA A 52 -4.18 -23.29 17.30
N ALA A 53 -5.18 -23.08 16.45
CA ALA A 53 -4.96 -22.78 15.06
C ALA A 53 -4.01 -21.58 15.02
N SER A 54 -2.80 -21.75 14.47
CA SER A 54 -1.95 -20.63 14.14
C SER A 54 -2.82 -19.59 13.42
N PRO A 55 -2.73 -18.30 13.79
CA PRO A 55 -3.42 -17.28 13.01
C PRO A 55 -3.10 -17.54 11.55
N ALA A 56 -4.13 -17.66 10.72
CA ALA A 56 -3.95 -17.85 9.29
C ALA A 56 -3.01 -16.74 8.80
N ALA A 57 -1.87 -17.12 8.23
CA ALA A 57 -0.99 -16.14 7.63
C ALA A 57 -1.81 -15.33 6.64
N ASP A 58 -1.67 -14.00 6.66
CA ASP A 58 -2.30 -13.14 5.68
C ASP A 58 -2.03 -13.69 4.27
N PRO A 59 -3.06 -13.80 3.43
CA PRO A 59 -2.86 -14.33 2.09
C PRO A 59 -1.82 -13.49 1.36
N GLN A 60 -0.76 -14.16 0.89
CA GLN A 60 0.28 -13.50 0.11
C GLN A 60 -0.33 -12.88 -1.15
N PRO A 61 0.12 -11.69 -1.60
CA PRO A 61 -0.30 -11.14 -2.88
C PRO A 61 -0.05 -12.17 -3.99
N THR A 62 -1.05 -12.36 -4.84
CA THR A 62 -0.95 -13.24 -6.00
C THR A 62 -0.69 -12.41 -7.24
N ILE A 63 -0.09 -13.02 -8.27
CA ILE A 63 0.09 -12.35 -9.55
C ILE A 63 -1.27 -12.33 -10.25
N PRO A 64 -1.86 -11.14 -10.54
CA PRO A 64 -3.09 -11.06 -11.31
C PRO A 64 -2.84 -11.46 -12.77
N ALA A 65 -3.90 -11.87 -13.47
CA ALA A 65 -3.82 -12.09 -14.91
C ALA A 65 -3.56 -10.75 -15.61
N TYR A 66 -2.66 -10.75 -16.58
CA TYR A 66 -2.29 -9.55 -17.34
C TYR A 66 -2.11 -9.86 -18.83
N GLU A 67 -2.13 -8.81 -19.65
CA GLU A 67 -1.84 -8.85 -21.07
C GLU A 67 -0.59 -8.02 -21.37
N THR A 68 0.15 -8.36 -22.43
CA THR A 68 1.26 -7.55 -22.94
C THR A 68 1.49 -7.82 -24.42
N GLU A 69 1.89 -6.79 -25.16
CA GLU A 69 2.36 -6.89 -26.53
C GLU A 69 3.90 -6.95 -26.63
N LEU A 70 4.59 -6.88 -25.46
CA LEU A 70 6.04 -6.93 -25.37
C LEU A 70 6.54 -8.38 -25.51
N ASP A 71 7.65 -8.56 -26.21
CA ASP A 71 8.39 -9.84 -26.27
C ASP A 71 9.38 -9.87 -25.09
N LEU A 72 8.88 -10.30 -23.93
CA LEU A 72 9.63 -10.26 -22.68
C LEU A 72 10.68 -11.37 -22.61
N SER A 73 11.89 -11.01 -22.25
CA SER A 73 12.93 -11.98 -21.83
C SER A 73 12.54 -12.63 -20.49
N PRO A 74 13.20 -13.73 -20.09
CA PRO A 74 12.98 -14.36 -18.80
C PRO A 74 13.20 -13.39 -17.62
N GLU A 75 14.20 -12.52 -17.69
CA GLU A 75 14.52 -11.53 -16.66
C GLU A 75 13.45 -10.44 -16.59
N GLU A 76 12.91 -10.00 -17.73
CA GLU A 76 11.81 -9.05 -17.78
C GLU A 76 10.51 -9.66 -17.28
N THR A 77 10.28 -10.94 -17.58
CA THR A 77 9.12 -11.68 -17.04
C THR A 77 9.17 -11.74 -15.50
N GLU A 78 10.33 -12.08 -14.92
CA GLU A 78 10.52 -12.09 -13.46
C GLU A 78 10.29 -10.68 -12.85
N ALA A 79 10.76 -9.65 -13.54
CA ALA A 79 10.54 -8.26 -13.12
C ALA A 79 9.06 -7.88 -13.12
N VAL A 80 8.33 -8.24 -14.19
CA VAL A 80 6.87 -8.01 -14.30
C VAL A 80 6.11 -8.76 -13.21
N GLU A 81 6.42 -10.02 -12.96
CA GLU A 81 5.79 -10.81 -11.89
C GLU A 81 6.03 -10.18 -10.52
N GLY A 82 7.25 -9.74 -10.23
CA GLY A 82 7.58 -9.03 -8.99
C GLY A 82 6.84 -7.71 -8.83
N ALA A 83 6.72 -6.94 -9.91
CA ALA A 83 5.96 -5.68 -9.93
C ALA A 83 4.46 -5.93 -9.72
N LEU A 84 3.89 -6.97 -10.34
CA LEU A 84 2.47 -7.32 -10.19
C LEU A 84 2.12 -7.81 -8.78
N VAL A 85 3.03 -8.48 -8.08
CA VAL A 85 2.87 -8.80 -6.65
C VAL A 85 2.78 -7.52 -5.81
N ALA A 86 3.60 -6.51 -6.09
CA ALA A 86 3.53 -5.22 -5.41
C ALA A 86 2.25 -4.46 -5.75
N PHE A 87 1.82 -4.50 -7.01
CA PHE A 87 0.57 -3.93 -7.50
C PHE A 87 -0.65 -4.51 -6.76
N GLU A 88 -0.76 -5.82 -6.66
CA GLU A 88 -1.83 -6.50 -5.94
C GLU A 88 -1.79 -6.19 -4.44
N GLY A 89 -0.61 -6.21 -3.84
CA GLY A 89 -0.39 -5.85 -2.45
C GLY A 89 -0.79 -4.40 -2.14
N PHE A 90 -0.53 -3.48 -3.08
CA PHE A 90 -0.95 -2.09 -3.00
C PHE A 90 -2.47 -1.96 -2.87
N PHE A 91 -3.25 -2.51 -3.81
CA PHE A 91 -4.71 -2.40 -3.77
C PHE A 91 -5.33 -3.11 -2.58
N ARG A 92 -4.81 -4.28 -2.20
CA ARG A 92 -5.27 -4.99 -1.02
C ARG A 92 -5.07 -4.18 0.26
N SER A 93 -3.91 -3.55 0.44
CA SER A 93 -3.62 -2.73 1.61
C SER A 93 -4.46 -1.45 1.65
N VAL A 94 -4.65 -0.79 0.48
CA VAL A 94 -5.50 0.40 0.33
C VAL A 94 -6.96 0.08 0.66
N ASN A 95 -7.54 -0.95 0.04
CA ASN A 95 -8.91 -1.37 0.32
C ASN A 95 -9.13 -1.69 1.80
N SER A 96 -8.19 -2.42 2.42
CA SER A 96 -8.28 -2.76 3.83
C SER A 96 -8.25 -1.53 4.73
N ALA A 97 -7.30 -0.61 4.50
CA ALA A 97 -7.17 0.60 5.30
C ALA A 97 -8.38 1.53 5.13
N TYR A 98 -8.82 1.77 3.89
CA TYR A 98 -9.95 2.66 3.62
C TYR A 98 -11.28 2.09 4.13
N SER A 99 -11.41 0.75 4.21
CA SER A 99 -12.56 0.09 4.82
C SER A 99 -12.55 0.08 6.36
N GLY A 100 -11.60 0.78 6.98
CA GLY A 100 -11.54 0.98 8.43
C GLY A 100 -10.50 0.14 9.19
N ASN A 101 -9.78 -0.76 8.52
CA ASN A 101 -8.66 -1.48 9.13
C ASN A 101 -7.37 -0.66 9.01
N PHE A 102 -7.29 0.44 9.77
CA PHE A 102 -6.21 1.43 9.66
C PHE A 102 -4.83 0.89 10.07
N GLU A 103 -4.75 -0.25 10.76
CA GLU A 103 -3.48 -0.91 11.06
C GLU A 103 -2.78 -1.37 9.77
N THR A 104 -3.52 -1.70 8.72
CA THR A 104 -2.95 -2.07 7.42
C THR A 104 -2.28 -0.91 6.68
N ALA A 105 -2.51 0.35 7.10
CA ALA A 105 -1.77 1.49 6.57
C ALA A 105 -0.27 1.45 6.93
N ASP A 106 0.11 0.73 7.98
CA ASP A 106 1.52 0.48 8.33
C ASP A 106 2.21 -0.41 7.28
N ASP A 107 1.45 -1.13 6.49
CA ASP A 107 1.95 -1.98 5.40
C ASP A 107 2.14 -1.22 4.08
N PHE A 108 1.60 -0.01 3.93
CA PHE A 108 1.74 0.79 2.72
C PHE A 108 3.20 0.90 2.22
N PRO A 109 4.22 1.15 3.08
CA PRO A 109 5.60 1.21 2.63
C PRO A 109 6.17 -0.11 2.09
N LYS A 110 5.47 -1.24 2.25
CA LYS A 110 5.86 -2.52 1.65
C LYS A 110 5.54 -2.55 0.15
N PHE A 111 4.48 -1.84 -0.27
CA PHE A 111 3.93 -1.90 -1.61
C PHE A 111 3.93 -0.56 -2.35
N ALA A 112 4.18 0.55 -1.65
CA ALA A 112 4.22 1.89 -2.22
C ALA A 112 5.46 2.66 -1.79
N SER A 113 5.86 3.64 -2.61
CA SER A 113 6.94 4.61 -2.36
C SER A 113 6.59 5.94 -3.02
N GLY A 114 7.42 6.97 -2.82
CA GLY A 114 7.27 8.26 -3.50
C GLY A 114 5.88 8.87 -3.37
N ASP A 115 5.40 9.45 -4.47
CA ASP A 115 4.12 10.17 -4.53
C ASP A 115 2.92 9.23 -4.29
N ALA A 116 2.99 7.98 -4.73
CA ALA A 116 1.94 7.01 -4.49
C ALA A 116 1.75 6.73 -2.99
N LEU A 117 2.85 6.59 -2.25
CA LEU A 117 2.80 6.37 -0.80
C LEU A 117 2.24 7.59 -0.05
N GLU A 118 2.63 8.79 -0.44
CA GLU A 118 2.13 10.03 0.18
C GLU A 118 0.62 10.19 -0.06
N SER A 119 0.16 9.91 -1.29
CA SER A 119 -1.25 9.97 -1.65
C SER A 119 -2.10 9.03 -0.80
N ILE A 120 -1.79 7.73 -0.78
CA ILE A 120 -2.62 6.75 -0.05
C ILE A 120 -2.58 6.93 1.47
N LYS A 121 -1.49 7.44 2.03
CA LYS A 121 -1.42 7.83 3.44
C LYS A 121 -2.33 9.02 3.76
N GLY A 122 -2.35 10.01 2.87
CA GLY A 122 -3.24 11.17 2.99
C GLY A 122 -4.70 10.74 2.97
N ASP A 123 -5.08 9.91 2.01
CA ASP A 123 -6.45 9.40 1.87
C ASP A 123 -6.86 8.52 3.06
N ALA A 124 -6.00 7.62 3.52
CA ALA A 124 -6.27 6.82 4.73
C ALA A 124 -6.45 7.69 5.97
N GLN A 125 -5.69 8.78 6.09
CA GLN A 125 -5.80 9.69 7.21
C GLN A 125 -7.14 10.44 7.22
N VAL A 126 -7.61 10.97 6.07
CA VAL A 126 -8.89 11.68 6.01
C VAL A 126 -10.08 10.76 6.23
N VAL A 127 -9.98 9.48 5.85
CA VAL A 127 -10.99 8.45 6.19
C VAL A 127 -10.96 8.15 7.68
N LYS A 128 -9.77 7.95 8.27
CA LYS A 128 -9.59 7.69 9.70
C LYS A 128 -10.13 8.83 10.58
N ASP A 129 -9.92 10.07 10.16
CA ASP A 129 -10.38 11.27 10.87
C ASP A 129 -11.89 11.51 10.67
N GLY A 130 -12.55 10.71 9.82
CA GLY A 130 -13.99 10.83 9.55
C GLY A 130 -14.36 12.05 8.71
N THR A 131 -13.40 12.73 8.07
CA THR A 131 -13.67 13.84 7.15
C THR A 131 -14.06 13.37 5.77
N TYR A 132 -13.65 12.15 5.40
CA TYR A 132 -14.08 11.44 4.19
C TYR A 132 -14.63 10.07 4.53
N GLN A 133 -15.53 9.60 3.71
CA GLN A 133 -16.09 8.26 3.77
C GLN A 133 -15.69 7.50 2.51
N PHE A 134 -15.20 6.28 2.72
CA PHE A 134 -14.96 5.31 1.65
C PHE A 134 -16.09 4.30 1.61
N ALA A 135 -16.53 3.94 0.41
CA ALA A 135 -17.49 2.87 0.19
C ALA A 135 -17.11 2.05 -1.05
N GLY A 136 -17.46 0.77 -1.05
CA GLY A 136 -17.19 -0.13 -2.16
C GLY A 136 -15.83 -0.82 -2.09
N ASN A 137 -15.29 -1.17 -3.26
CA ASN A 137 -14.01 -1.86 -3.39
C ASN A 137 -13.27 -1.40 -4.64
N ILE A 138 -12.02 -1.00 -4.48
CA ILE A 138 -11.14 -0.62 -5.60
C ILE A 138 -10.62 -1.91 -6.24
N SER A 139 -11.09 -2.23 -7.44
CA SER A 139 -10.75 -3.46 -8.16
C SER A 139 -10.23 -3.13 -9.56
N PRO A 140 -8.90 -3.17 -9.79
CA PRO A 140 -8.35 -2.98 -11.12
C PRO A 140 -8.73 -4.15 -12.03
N SER A 141 -9.01 -3.83 -13.29
CA SER A 141 -9.33 -4.81 -14.35
C SER A 141 -8.56 -4.49 -15.63
N LYS A 142 -8.55 -5.41 -16.59
CA LYS A 142 -7.83 -5.26 -17.88
C LYS A 142 -6.39 -4.80 -17.67
N ILE A 143 -5.68 -5.53 -16.81
CA ILE A 143 -4.29 -5.21 -16.47
C ILE A 143 -3.41 -5.51 -17.68
N ALA A 144 -2.61 -4.51 -18.10
CA ALA A 144 -1.68 -4.63 -19.22
C ALA A 144 -0.31 -4.06 -18.85
N ILE A 145 0.75 -4.74 -19.30
CA ILE A 145 2.12 -4.24 -19.19
C ILE A 145 2.45 -3.42 -20.42
N ASP A 146 2.69 -2.13 -20.21
CA ASP A 146 2.94 -1.15 -21.27
C ASP A 146 4.44 -0.95 -21.54
N ASP A 147 5.26 -0.97 -20.48
CA ASP A 147 6.71 -0.74 -20.58
C ASP A 147 7.48 -1.48 -19.48
N VAL A 148 8.67 -1.95 -19.85
CA VAL A 148 9.63 -2.62 -18.95
C VAL A 148 11.00 -2.06 -19.26
N LYS A 149 11.61 -1.39 -18.30
CA LYS A 149 12.88 -0.69 -18.53
C LYS A 149 13.79 -0.61 -17.32
N SER A 150 14.99 -0.13 -17.56
CA SER A 150 15.96 0.27 -16.54
C SER A 150 16.01 1.79 -16.42
N ALA A 151 16.01 2.31 -15.19
CA ALA A 151 16.09 3.74 -14.92
C ALA A 151 17.43 4.36 -15.38
N ASP A 152 18.50 3.61 -15.35
CA ASP A 152 19.87 4.05 -15.68
C ASP A 152 20.37 3.54 -17.02
N GLY A 153 19.53 2.84 -17.81
CA GLY A 153 19.89 2.23 -19.07
C GLY A 153 20.80 1.01 -18.91
N SER A 154 20.93 0.46 -17.71
CA SER A 154 21.59 -0.84 -17.45
C SER A 154 20.78 -1.99 -18.02
N LYS A 155 21.28 -3.22 -17.87
CA LYS A 155 20.53 -4.43 -18.24
C LYS A 155 19.53 -4.85 -17.14
N ASP A 156 19.67 -4.30 -15.93
CA ASP A 156 18.84 -4.69 -14.80
C ASP A 156 17.52 -3.93 -14.86
N VAL A 157 16.44 -4.62 -15.15
CA VAL A 157 15.09 -4.07 -15.13
C VAL A 157 14.73 -3.63 -13.72
N ASN A 158 14.34 -2.38 -13.58
CA ASN A 158 13.93 -1.82 -12.30
C ASN A 158 12.70 -0.91 -12.37
N ILE A 159 12.06 -0.78 -13.53
CA ILE A 159 10.82 -0.05 -13.74
C ILE A 159 9.88 -0.88 -14.60
N VAL A 160 8.63 -1.01 -14.16
CA VAL A 160 7.52 -1.63 -14.90
C VAL A 160 6.34 -0.67 -14.89
N SER A 161 5.80 -0.36 -16.08
CA SER A 161 4.58 0.43 -16.25
C SER A 161 3.39 -0.49 -16.43
N VAL A 162 2.40 -0.38 -15.56
CA VAL A 162 1.19 -1.19 -15.55
C VAL A 162 -0.02 -0.30 -15.83
N ASN A 163 -0.67 -0.51 -16.97
CA ASN A 163 -1.95 0.09 -17.29
C ASN A 163 -3.09 -0.81 -16.78
N PHE A 164 -4.17 -0.21 -16.33
CA PHE A 164 -5.34 -0.94 -15.88
C PHE A 164 -6.58 -0.06 -15.93
N CYS A 165 -7.74 -0.71 -15.90
CA CYS A 165 -9.03 -0.05 -15.90
C CYS A 165 -9.60 0.03 -14.49
N PHE A 166 -10.11 1.22 -14.12
CA PHE A 166 -10.94 1.42 -12.94
C PHE A 166 -12.39 1.63 -13.34
N ASP A 167 -13.27 0.90 -12.67
CA ASP A 167 -14.70 1.19 -12.66
C ASP A 167 -15.00 2.12 -11.48
N LEU A 168 -15.26 3.38 -11.77
CA LEU A 168 -15.56 4.40 -10.77
C LEU A 168 -16.98 4.26 -10.17
N THR A 169 -17.77 3.28 -10.63
CA THR A 169 -19.10 2.99 -10.06
C THR A 169 -19.03 2.01 -8.89
N GLU A 170 -17.92 1.27 -8.76
CA GLU A 170 -17.77 0.23 -7.74
C GLU A 170 -17.25 0.74 -6.39
N TRP A 171 -16.77 1.98 -6.36
CA TRP A 171 -16.24 2.60 -5.13
C TRP A 171 -16.37 4.11 -5.13
N SER A 172 -16.37 4.70 -3.96
CA SER A 172 -16.37 6.16 -3.77
C SER A 172 -15.51 6.56 -2.58
N LEU A 173 -14.93 7.76 -2.68
CA LEU A 173 -14.25 8.46 -1.59
C LEU A 173 -14.70 9.92 -1.63
N HIS A 174 -15.54 10.33 -0.69
CA HIS A 174 -16.14 11.66 -0.70
C HIS A 174 -16.19 12.28 0.71
N PRO A 175 -16.30 13.62 0.84
CA PRO A 175 -16.50 14.29 2.13
C PRO A 175 -17.72 13.74 2.86
N THR A 176 -17.61 13.56 4.17
CA THR A 176 -18.69 12.93 4.98
C THR A 176 -19.93 13.83 5.08
N ASP A 177 -19.80 15.14 4.89
CA ASP A 177 -20.88 16.13 4.90
C ASP A 177 -21.56 16.32 3.53
N GLU A 178 -21.02 15.70 2.48
CA GLU A 178 -21.62 15.70 1.15
C GLU A 178 -22.39 14.39 0.94
N ALA A 179 -23.60 14.50 0.32
CA ALA A 179 -24.28 13.29 -0.15
C ALA A 179 -23.45 12.66 -1.27
N ASP A 180 -23.36 11.35 -1.26
CA ASP A 180 -22.72 10.59 -2.35
C ASP A 180 -23.45 10.90 -3.68
N THR A 181 -22.95 11.92 -4.38
CA THR A 181 -23.47 12.33 -5.69
C THR A 181 -22.66 11.73 -6.83
N THR A 182 -21.62 10.98 -6.50
CA THR A 182 -20.70 10.39 -7.47
C THR A 182 -21.25 9.07 -8.02
N SER A 183 -22.38 9.15 -8.71
CA SER A 183 -22.68 8.17 -9.75
C SER A 183 -21.77 8.50 -10.95
N ASN A 184 -20.46 8.34 -10.77
CA ASN A 184 -19.54 8.37 -11.89
C ASN A 184 -19.77 7.09 -12.69
N SER A 185 -20.46 7.21 -13.81
CA SER A 185 -20.65 6.12 -14.77
C SER A 185 -19.43 5.88 -15.65
N ASP A 186 -18.26 6.33 -15.20
CA ASP A 186 -17.09 6.40 -16.04
C ASP A 186 -16.04 5.37 -15.65
N PHE A 187 -15.54 4.69 -16.67
CA PHE A 187 -14.33 3.91 -16.59
C PHE A 187 -13.14 4.82 -16.90
N VAL A 188 -12.03 4.62 -16.22
CA VAL A 188 -10.79 5.34 -16.49
C VAL A 188 -9.63 4.37 -16.62
N THR A 189 -8.71 4.66 -17.55
CA THR A 189 -7.43 3.97 -17.63
C THR A 189 -6.42 4.69 -16.74
N MET A 190 -5.88 3.97 -15.79
CA MET A 190 -4.79 4.42 -14.92
C MET A 190 -3.49 3.75 -15.33
N GLU A 191 -2.39 4.39 -15.03
CA GLU A 191 -1.05 3.81 -15.08
C GLU A 191 -0.39 3.89 -13.72
N HIS A 192 0.18 2.79 -13.28
CA HIS A 192 1.13 2.76 -12.18
C HIS A 192 2.54 2.54 -12.69
N THR A 193 3.46 3.41 -12.28
CA THR A 193 4.90 3.16 -12.40
C THR A 193 5.36 2.41 -11.16
N ILE A 194 5.89 1.21 -11.36
CA ILE A 194 6.33 0.33 -10.28
C ILE A 194 7.84 0.18 -10.36
N GLU A 195 8.52 0.55 -9.28
CA GLU A 195 9.97 0.60 -9.21
C GLU A 195 10.55 -0.45 -8.27
N LYS A 196 11.68 -1.03 -8.66
CA LYS A 196 12.46 -1.95 -7.83
C LYS A 196 13.37 -1.14 -6.91
N THR A 197 13.17 -1.31 -5.63
CA THR A 197 14.00 -0.72 -4.57
C THR A 197 14.88 -1.79 -3.93
N SER A 198 15.77 -1.41 -3.02
CA SER A 198 16.55 -2.36 -2.22
C SER A 198 15.69 -3.30 -1.35
N SER A 199 14.43 -2.95 -1.13
CA SER A 199 13.47 -3.68 -0.28
C SER A 199 12.36 -4.37 -1.08
N GLY A 200 12.45 -4.41 -2.41
CA GLY A 200 11.47 -5.02 -3.31
C GLY A 200 10.78 -4.02 -4.23
N TRP A 201 9.81 -4.51 -4.99
CA TRP A 201 9.02 -3.72 -5.92
C TRP A 201 7.97 -2.87 -5.19
N ARG A 202 7.73 -1.64 -5.67
CA ARG A 202 6.77 -0.70 -5.08
C ARG A 202 6.13 0.18 -6.14
N VAL A 203 4.85 0.44 -6.00
CA VAL A 203 4.17 1.49 -6.76
C VAL A 203 4.75 2.84 -6.33
N ALA A 204 5.40 3.55 -7.25
CA ALA A 204 6.05 4.83 -7.01
C ALA A 204 5.17 6.00 -7.44
N GLU A 205 4.49 5.86 -8.58
CA GLU A 205 3.64 6.88 -9.16
C GLU A 205 2.32 6.30 -9.64
N GLN A 206 1.28 7.14 -9.64
CA GLN A 206 -0.05 6.87 -10.16
C GLN A 206 -0.44 7.99 -11.12
N SER A 207 -0.88 7.67 -12.32
CA SER A 207 -1.31 8.65 -13.30
C SER A 207 -2.57 8.25 -14.03
N LEU A 208 -3.42 9.23 -14.33
CA LEU A 208 -4.58 9.07 -15.20
C LEU A 208 -4.09 9.13 -16.64
N LYS A 209 -4.29 8.08 -17.42
CA LYS A 209 -3.95 8.02 -18.86
C LYS A 209 -5.11 8.49 -19.72
N GLU A 210 -6.29 7.88 -19.54
CA GLU A 210 -7.48 8.18 -20.34
C GLU A 210 -8.74 8.16 -19.47
N LYS A 211 -9.76 8.91 -19.88
CA LYS A 211 -11.09 8.93 -19.23
C LYS A 211 -12.03 7.87 -19.79
N ARG A 212 -11.50 6.73 -20.15
CA ARG A 212 -12.22 5.55 -20.64
C ARG A 212 -11.31 4.31 -20.57
N CYS A 213 -11.88 3.15 -20.68
CA CYS A 213 -11.16 1.90 -20.93
C CYS A 213 -11.65 1.21 -22.20
#